data_2cf5b4208ef0c87568acb358b4181e0a
#
_entry.id   2cf5b4208ef0c87568acb358b4181e0a
#
_cell.length_a   1.000
_cell.length_b   1.000
_cell.length_c   1.000
_cell.angle_alpha   90.00
_cell.angle_beta   90.00
_cell.angle_gamma   90.00
#
_symmetry.space_group_name_H-M   'P 1'
#
loop_
_entity.id
_entity.type
_entity.pdbx_description
1 polymer ?
#
loop_
_entity_poly.entity_id
_entity_poly.type
_entity_poly.pdbx_seq_one_letter_code
_entity_poly.pdbx_strand_id
1 'polypeptide(L)'
;MEFTATKDLGFKETFKKWNGKYLTEDSYDTVISSIGVEDDTIKIYKPHGTLMGETLLACIVKKAYKGKTYRTVKDTLFSIDDTSTMRANAAGPIDHEEMKAKGLIEGKDYVLRTPNSYYPLKKNGEFNRIAEANEIHSVLIGYKRGRFTGMIKASGWMDKKANKEKFETLQQIAQVNEQALKTAVPEIWKMQRTFADECIEEKYHIGGAPMTALSANKYSTGGTAKMSAHLDGKDLEFGMTTMCVFRIGEFGGAYLCFPRYGIAIEADDGDVLIADSNE
;
A
#
# COMPACT_ATOMS: atom_id res chain seq x y z
N MET A 1 14.56 11.31 -15.48
CA MET A 1 15.61 10.30 -15.20
C MET A 1 15.04 8.91 -15.42
N GLU A 2 15.85 7.97 -15.93
CA GLU A 2 15.40 6.59 -16.19
C GLU A 2 16.41 5.60 -15.64
N PHE A 3 15.90 4.50 -15.06
CA PHE A 3 16.68 3.38 -14.54
C PHE A 3 16.12 2.07 -15.12
N THR A 4 16.98 1.13 -15.39
CA THR A 4 16.57 -0.24 -15.74
C THR A 4 17.14 -1.20 -14.70
N ALA A 5 16.30 -2.08 -14.16
CA ALA A 5 16.73 -3.13 -13.25
C ALA A 5 17.73 -4.06 -13.95
N THR A 6 18.74 -4.49 -13.22
CA THR A 6 19.83 -5.33 -13.79
C THR A 6 19.61 -6.82 -13.57
N LYS A 7 18.64 -7.20 -12.73
CA LYS A 7 18.32 -8.59 -12.39
C LYS A 7 16.84 -8.86 -12.34
N ASP A 8 16.48 -10.12 -12.53
CA ASP A 8 15.15 -10.70 -12.25
C ASP A 8 15.34 -12.06 -11.57
N LEU A 9 15.01 -12.14 -10.30
CA LEU A 9 15.15 -13.37 -9.49
C LEU A 9 13.98 -14.35 -9.70
N GLY A 10 13.02 -14.00 -10.57
CA GLY A 10 11.80 -14.75 -10.79
C GLY A 10 10.73 -14.51 -9.73
N PHE A 11 9.50 -14.35 -10.18
CA PHE A 11 8.35 -14.06 -9.29
C PHE A 11 8.12 -15.17 -8.26
N LYS A 12 8.14 -16.43 -8.70
CA LYS A 12 7.81 -17.59 -7.85
C LYS A 12 8.78 -17.77 -6.68
N GLU A 13 10.07 -17.64 -6.95
CA GLU A 13 11.14 -17.74 -5.97
C GLU A 13 11.07 -16.60 -4.97
N THR A 14 10.90 -15.37 -5.45
CA THR A 14 10.80 -14.16 -4.64
C THR A 14 9.55 -14.20 -3.75
N PHE A 15 8.40 -14.56 -4.31
CA PHE A 15 7.16 -14.71 -3.55
C PHE A 15 7.30 -15.73 -2.43
N LYS A 16 7.87 -16.91 -2.71
CA LYS A 16 8.11 -17.96 -1.71
C LYS A 16 9.06 -17.48 -0.60
N LYS A 17 10.07 -16.70 -0.94
CA LYS A 17 11.07 -16.20 0.00
C LYS A 17 10.51 -15.11 0.93
N TRP A 18 9.76 -14.16 0.40
CA TRP A 18 9.47 -12.89 1.07
C TRP A 18 8.01 -12.65 1.45
N ASN A 19 7.04 -13.26 0.76
CA ASN A 19 5.62 -12.98 1.01
C ASN A 19 5.23 -13.17 2.48
N GLY A 20 4.66 -12.15 3.08
CA GLY A 20 4.25 -12.12 4.48
C GLY A 20 5.40 -11.99 5.48
N LYS A 21 6.62 -11.67 5.04
CA LYS A 21 7.79 -11.45 5.90
C LYS A 21 8.26 -10.00 5.81
N TYR A 22 8.90 -9.53 6.88
CA TYR A 22 9.57 -8.23 6.83
C TYR A 22 10.81 -8.31 5.94
N LEU A 23 10.97 -7.28 5.11
CA LEU A 23 12.15 -7.15 4.27
C LEU A 23 13.35 -6.66 5.10
N THR A 24 14.51 -7.16 4.75
CA THR A 24 15.80 -6.78 5.30
C THR A 24 16.67 -6.15 4.21
N GLU A 25 17.82 -5.63 4.56
CA GLU A 25 18.79 -5.08 3.61
C GLU A 25 19.21 -6.09 2.53
N ASP A 26 19.13 -7.40 2.81
CA ASP A 26 19.38 -8.46 1.83
C ASP A 26 18.28 -8.59 0.74
N SER A 27 17.17 -7.88 0.87
CA SER A 27 16.06 -7.94 -0.08
C SER A 27 16.26 -7.04 -1.30
N TYR A 28 17.20 -6.11 -1.23
CA TYR A 28 17.56 -5.19 -2.32
C TYR A 28 19.07 -4.88 -2.27
N ASP A 29 19.62 -4.48 -3.41
CA ASP A 29 21.01 -4.05 -3.55
C ASP A 29 21.12 -2.64 -4.16
N THR A 30 20.01 -2.11 -4.63
CA THR A 30 19.95 -0.79 -5.25
C THR A 30 18.84 0.05 -4.61
N VAL A 31 19.18 1.24 -4.11
CA VAL A 31 18.22 2.24 -3.64
C VAL A 31 18.11 3.35 -4.67
N ILE A 32 16.91 3.59 -5.17
CA ILE A 32 16.60 4.71 -6.07
C ILE A 32 15.87 5.76 -5.24
N SER A 33 16.54 6.88 -4.97
CA SER A 33 15.99 7.97 -4.17
C SER A 33 15.54 9.12 -5.06
N SER A 34 14.40 9.73 -4.73
CA SER A 34 13.95 10.97 -5.34
C SER A 34 14.55 12.22 -4.65
N ILE A 35 15.15 12.03 -3.48
CA ILE A 35 15.74 13.12 -2.68
C ILE A 35 16.97 13.67 -3.41
N GLY A 36 17.02 14.99 -3.59
CA GLY A 36 18.14 15.66 -4.25
C GLY A 36 18.19 15.51 -5.78
N VAL A 37 17.26 14.79 -6.40
CA VAL A 37 17.16 14.68 -7.85
C VAL A 37 16.42 15.90 -8.43
N GLU A 38 16.89 16.48 -9.52
CA GLU A 38 16.28 17.66 -10.15
C GLU A 38 15.12 17.31 -11.10
N ASP A 39 15.15 16.12 -11.71
CA ASP A 39 14.10 15.68 -12.63
C ASP A 39 12.74 15.59 -11.95
N ASP A 40 11.70 16.08 -12.61
CA ASP A 40 10.31 16.01 -12.12
C ASP A 40 9.76 14.59 -12.09
N THR A 41 10.34 13.69 -12.88
CA THR A 41 9.88 12.31 -13.02
C THR A 41 11.05 11.34 -13.10
N ILE A 42 10.98 10.25 -12.32
CA ILE A 42 11.95 9.15 -12.36
C ILE A 42 11.20 7.90 -12.80
N LYS A 43 11.63 7.25 -13.88
CA LYS A 43 11.06 6.00 -14.39
C LYS A 43 12.00 4.83 -14.13
N ILE A 44 11.41 3.71 -13.70
CA ILE A 44 12.14 2.48 -13.36
C ILE A 44 11.55 1.35 -14.19
N TYR A 45 12.37 0.69 -14.96
CA TYR A 45 11.96 -0.36 -15.90
C TYR A 45 12.41 -1.75 -15.41
N LYS A 46 11.64 -2.77 -15.76
CA LYS A 46 12.03 -4.17 -15.59
C LYS A 46 13.24 -4.48 -16.50
N PRO A 47 14.05 -5.51 -16.20
CA PRO A 47 15.19 -5.88 -17.06
C PRO A 47 14.72 -6.23 -18.48
N HIS A 48 15.55 -5.90 -19.45
CA HIS A 48 15.33 -6.34 -20.84
C HIS A 48 15.36 -7.86 -20.94
N GLY A 49 14.34 -8.48 -21.48
CA GLY A 49 14.27 -9.95 -21.64
C GLY A 49 12.95 -10.46 -22.14
N THR A 50 11.94 -9.61 -22.29
CA THR A 50 10.68 -9.99 -22.93
C THR A 50 10.64 -9.48 -24.37
N LEU A 51 10.07 -10.28 -25.27
CA LEU A 51 9.82 -9.97 -26.68
C LEU A 51 9.00 -8.68 -26.93
N MET A 52 8.63 -7.96 -25.90
CA MET A 52 7.72 -6.80 -25.94
C MET A 52 8.35 -5.45 -25.53
N GLY A 53 9.65 -5.35 -25.37
CA GLY A 53 10.31 -4.09 -25.00
C GLY A 53 10.36 -3.81 -23.49
N GLU A 54 10.78 -2.60 -23.14
CA GLU A 54 10.90 -2.15 -21.74
C GLU A 54 9.54 -2.08 -21.06
N THR A 55 9.37 -2.80 -19.96
CA THR A 55 8.15 -2.73 -19.17
C THR A 55 8.38 -1.88 -17.93
N LEU A 56 7.58 -0.85 -17.74
CA LEU A 56 7.66 0.03 -16.58
C LEU A 56 7.33 -0.76 -15.31
N LEU A 57 8.24 -0.73 -14.34
CA LEU A 57 8.07 -1.29 -13.00
C LEU A 57 7.47 -0.27 -12.06
N ALA A 58 8.04 0.93 -12.05
CA ALA A 58 7.57 2.03 -11.21
C ALA A 58 7.93 3.39 -11.80
N CYS A 59 7.26 4.42 -11.31
CA CYS A 59 7.54 5.81 -11.64
C CYS A 59 7.36 6.68 -10.40
N ILE A 60 8.26 7.65 -10.19
CA ILE A 60 8.13 8.67 -9.15
C ILE A 60 7.79 9.99 -9.83
N VAL A 61 6.68 10.61 -9.45
CA VAL A 61 6.32 11.99 -9.82
C VAL A 61 6.62 12.87 -8.63
N LYS A 62 7.65 13.69 -8.76
CA LYS A 62 8.16 14.49 -7.64
C LYS A 62 7.27 15.67 -7.32
N LYS A 63 7.11 15.91 -6.00
CA LYS A 63 6.38 17.07 -5.48
C LYS A 63 5.03 17.30 -6.16
N ALA A 64 4.32 16.18 -6.42
CA ALA A 64 2.98 16.24 -7.01
C ALA A 64 1.99 16.98 -6.11
N TYR A 65 2.19 16.88 -4.80
CA TYR A 65 1.41 17.63 -3.82
C TYR A 65 2.07 18.97 -3.50
N LYS A 66 1.31 20.07 -3.67
CA LYS A 66 1.81 21.44 -3.49
C LYS A 66 0.81 22.33 -2.75
N GLY A 67 1.31 23.39 -2.13
CA GLY A 67 0.52 24.50 -1.61
C GLY A 67 -0.52 24.11 -0.57
N LYS A 68 -1.76 24.57 -0.74
CA LYS A 68 -2.86 24.33 0.21
C LYS A 68 -3.28 22.87 0.25
N THR A 69 -3.43 22.23 -0.92
CA THR A 69 -3.80 20.82 -1.04
C THR A 69 -2.85 19.93 -0.26
N TYR A 70 -1.54 20.12 -0.43
CA TYR A 70 -0.53 19.38 0.33
C TYR A 70 -0.76 19.47 1.83
N ARG A 71 -0.87 20.70 2.38
CA ARG A 71 -1.06 20.90 3.83
C ARG A 71 -2.34 20.27 4.33
N THR A 72 -3.46 20.55 3.67
CA THR A 72 -4.78 20.08 4.12
C THR A 72 -4.89 18.56 4.07
N VAL A 73 -4.39 17.92 3.02
CA VAL A 73 -4.39 16.45 2.89
C VAL A 73 -3.49 15.83 3.95
N LYS A 74 -2.27 16.35 4.11
CA LYS A 74 -1.29 15.88 5.10
C LYS A 74 -1.85 15.93 6.51
N ASP A 75 -2.36 17.10 6.95
CA ASP A 75 -2.94 17.26 8.28
C ASP A 75 -4.12 16.31 8.51
N THR A 76 -4.97 16.13 7.49
CA THR A 76 -6.11 15.21 7.57
C THR A 76 -5.65 13.77 7.72
N LEU A 77 -4.68 13.30 6.93
CA LEU A 77 -4.13 11.95 7.03
C LEU A 77 -3.51 11.68 8.40
N PHE A 78 -2.72 12.63 8.92
CA PHE A 78 -2.09 12.47 10.23
C PHE A 78 -3.09 12.52 11.39
N SER A 79 -4.30 13.05 11.18
CA SER A 79 -5.40 13.02 12.15
C SER A 79 -6.14 11.68 12.21
N ILE A 80 -5.76 10.70 11.39
CA ILE A 80 -6.37 9.36 11.37
C ILE A 80 -5.52 8.44 12.25
N ASP A 81 -6.12 7.92 13.33
CA ASP A 81 -5.47 6.99 14.26
C ASP A 81 -6.12 5.60 14.26
N ASP A 82 -6.81 5.26 13.16
CA ASP A 82 -7.44 3.95 13.01
C ASP A 82 -6.39 2.85 12.85
N THR A 83 -6.59 1.74 13.54
CA THR A 83 -5.74 0.54 13.46
C THR A 83 -6.51 -0.65 12.89
N SER A 84 -5.80 -1.65 12.42
CA SER A 84 -6.38 -2.86 11.85
C SER A 84 -5.60 -4.10 12.26
N THR A 85 -6.31 -5.13 12.69
CA THR A 85 -5.79 -6.50 12.92
C THR A 85 -6.19 -7.46 11.79
N MET A 86 -6.78 -6.97 10.70
CA MET A 86 -7.32 -7.81 9.62
C MET A 86 -6.43 -7.87 8.37
N ARG A 87 -5.20 -7.38 8.45
CA ARG A 87 -4.24 -7.33 7.32
C ARG A 87 -3.05 -8.27 7.53
N ALA A 88 -3.36 -9.54 7.79
CA ALA A 88 -2.40 -10.57 8.21
C ALA A 88 -1.07 -10.56 7.42
N ASN A 89 -1.11 -10.63 6.08
CA ASN A 89 0.12 -10.63 5.30
C ASN A 89 0.88 -9.30 5.42
N ALA A 90 0.19 -8.18 5.36
CA ALA A 90 0.83 -6.88 5.47
C ALA A 90 1.36 -6.59 6.89
N ALA A 91 0.70 -7.15 7.92
CA ALA A 91 1.12 -6.99 9.32
C ALA A 91 2.33 -7.85 9.70
N GLY A 92 2.73 -8.79 8.84
CA GLY A 92 3.90 -9.64 9.05
C GLY A 92 3.69 -10.79 10.04
N PRO A 93 4.76 -11.56 10.32
CA PRO A 93 4.69 -12.71 11.23
C PRO A 93 4.27 -12.29 12.63
N ILE A 94 3.51 -13.18 13.29
CA ILE A 94 3.15 -13.00 14.71
C ILE A 94 4.43 -13.02 15.55
N ASP A 95 4.62 -11.98 16.32
CA ASP A 95 5.72 -11.87 17.28
C ASP A 95 5.28 -12.49 18.62
N HIS A 96 5.79 -13.69 18.91
CA HIS A 96 5.43 -14.42 20.13
C HIS A 96 5.92 -13.73 21.42
N GLU A 97 7.03 -12.99 21.37
CA GLU A 97 7.50 -12.25 22.53
C GLU A 97 6.60 -11.03 22.80
N GLU A 98 6.17 -10.34 21.75
CA GLU A 98 5.20 -9.26 21.90
C GLU A 98 3.86 -9.77 22.41
N MET A 99 3.36 -10.91 21.90
CA MET A 99 2.13 -11.54 22.39
C MET A 99 2.24 -11.91 23.87
N LYS A 100 3.37 -12.49 24.28
CA LYS A 100 3.66 -12.83 25.67
C LYS A 100 3.75 -11.58 26.55
N ALA A 101 4.37 -10.50 26.09
CA ALA A 101 4.41 -9.22 26.78
C ALA A 101 3.01 -8.61 27.01
N LYS A 102 2.07 -8.88 26.10
CA LYS A 102 0.64 -8.56 26.24
C LYS A 102 -0.13 -9.54 27.14
N GLY A 103 0.54 -10.54 27.72
CA GLY A 103 -0.07 -11.56 28.57
C GLY A 103 -0.83 -12.65 27.79
N LEU A 104 -0.60 -12.78 26.48
CA LEU A 104 -1.26 -13.76 25.64
C LEU A 104 -0.35 -14.97 25.43
N ILE A 105 -0.87 -16.18 25.69
CA ILE A 105 -0.14 -17.43 25.65
C ILE A 105 -0.72 -18.31 24.54
N GLU A 106 0.13 -18.80 23.63
CA GLU A 106 -0.29 -19.74 22.60
C GLU A 106 -0.81 -21.04 23.22
N GLY A 107 -1.90 -21.57 22.65
CA GLY A 107 -2.60 -22.75 23.16
C GLY A 107 -3.57 -22.47 24.30
N LYS A 108 -3.49 -21.29 24.96
CA LYS A 108 -4.40 -20.86 26.05
C LYS A 108 -5.30 -19.70 25.63
N ASP A 109 -4.69 -18.66 25.05
CA ASP A 109 -5.38 -17.42 24.71
C ASP A 109 -5.57 -17.27 23.20
N TYR A 110 -4.72 -17.92 22.42
CA TYR A 110 -4.81 -17.95 20.95
C TYR A 110 -4.18 -19.22 20.37
N VAL A 111 -4.49 -19.51 19.10
CA VAL A 111 -3.79 -20.51 18.29
C VAL A 111 -3.46 -19.93 16.92
N LEU A 112 -2.27 -20.22 16.40
CA LEU A 112 -1.88 -19.79 15.07
C LEU A 112 -2.78 -20.41 14.00
N ARG A 113 -3.25 -19.59 13.10
CA ARG A 113 -3.90 -20.00 11.84
C ARG A 113 -2.86 -20.12 10.72
N THR A 114 -1.98 -19.13 10.65
CA THR A 114 -0.83 -19.03 9.73
C THR A 114 0.29 -18.33 10.50
N PRO A 115 1.53 -18.29 9.99
CA PRO A 115 2.58 -17.50 10.63
C PRO A 115 2.21 -16.03 10.89
N ASN A 116 1.27 -15.47 10.13
CA ASN A 116 0.87 -14.06 10.17
C ASN A 116 -0.53 -13.82 10.75
N SER A 117 -1.19 -14.84 11.28
CA SER A 117 -2.54 -14.70 11.83
C SER A 117 -2.86 -15.76 12.85
N TYR A 118 -3.75 -15.43 13.78
CA TYR A 118 -4.17 -16.32 14.86
C TYR A 118 -5.69 -16.25 15.07
N TYR A 119 -6.23 -17.29 15.70
CA TYR A 119 -7.58 -17.26 16.23
C TYR A 119 -7.53 -17.04 17.75
N PRO A 120 -8.12 -15.97 18.28
CA PRO A 120 -8.30 -15.81 19.72
C PRO A 120 -9.14 -16.97 20.27
N LEU A 121 -8.79 -17.46 21.44
CA LEU A 121 -9.58 -18.46 22.19
C LEU A 121 -10.52 -17.75 23.16
N LYS A 122 -11.74 -18.26 23.23
CA LYS A 122 -12.70 -17.87 24.26
C LYS A 122 -12.37 -18.58 25.57
N LYS A 123 -12.92 -18.10 26.70
CA LYS A 123 -12.75 -18.73 28.01
C LYS A 123 -13.20 -20.21 28.10
N ASN A 124 -14.09 -20.63 27.20
CA ASN A 124 -14.55 -22.02 27.09
C ASN A 124 -13.67 -22.87 26.17
N GLY A 125 -12.55 -22.35 25.67
CA GLY A 125 -11.62 -23.04 24.76
C GLY A 125 -12.04 -23.06 23.29
N GLU A 126 -13.19 -22.50 22.93
CA GLU A 126 -13.61 -22.40 21.53
C GLU A 126 -12.86 -21.28 20.78
N PHE A 127 -12.63 -21.50 19.48
CA PHE A 127 -12.06 -20.49 18.61
C PHE A 127 -13.03 -19.31 18.38
N ASN A 128 -12.50 -18.11 18.37
CA ASN A 128 -13.19 -17.02 17.70
C ASN A 128 -13.20 -17.32 16.17
N ARG A 129 -14.34 -17.10 15.52
CA ARG A 129 -14.45 -17.36 14.06
C ARG A 129 -13.72 -16.35 13.19
N ILE A 130 -13.33 -15.21 13.78
CA ILE A 130 -12.59 -14.14 13.10
C ILE A 130 -11.12 -14.30 13.49
N ALA A 131 -10.27 -14.51 12.49
CA ALA A 131 -8.82 -14.50 12.69
C ALA A 131 -8.32 -13.07 12.82
N GLU A 132 -7.32 -12.89 13.65
CA GLU A 132 -6.62 -11.62 13.89
C GLU A 132 -5.14 -11.72 13.47
N ALA A 133 -4.47 -10.60 13.41
CA ALA A 133 -3.06 -10.45 13.09
C ALA A 133 -2.43 -9.39 13.99
N ASN A 134 -1.15 -9.11 13.82
CA ASN A 134 -0.52 -7.95 14.47
C ASN A 134 -1.30 -6.67 14.13
N GLU A 135 -1.40 -5.78 15.10
CA GLU A 135 -2.03 -4.47 14.90
C GLU A 135 -1.12 -3.57 14.06
N ILE A 136 -1.71 -2.94 13.05
CA ILE A 136 -1.05 -1.93 12.23
C ILE A 136 -1.94 -0.71 12.07
N HIS A 137 -1.33 0.48 12.01
CA HIS A 137 -2.03 1.70 11.64
C HIS A 137 -2.33 1.69 10.14
N SER A 138 -3.48 1.16 9.80
CA SER A 138 -3.93 1.02 8.42
C SER A 138 -5.44 1.13 8.34
N VAL A 139 -5.91 1.96 7.42
CA VAL A 139 -7.34 2.16 7.19
C VAL A 139 -7.67 2.13 5.71
N LEU A 140 -8.81 1.52 5.37
CA LEU A 140 -9.39 1.58 4.04
C LEU A 140 -10.46 2.65 4.00
N ILE A 141 -10.29 3.64 3.15
CA ILE A 141 -11.15 4.79 2.94
C ILE A 141 -11.82 4.66 1.58
N GLY A 142 -13.13 4.91 1.48
CA GLY A 142 -13.89 4.78 0.24
C GLY A 142 -14.64 3.45 0.13
N TYR A 143 -14.60 2.81 -1.02
CA TYR A 143 -15.49 1.71 -1.36
C TYR A 143 -14.71 0.41 -1.61
N LYS A 144 -15.30 -0.71 -1.26
CA LYS A 144 -14.71 -2.04 -1.46
C LYS A 144 -15.75 -3.04 -1.95
N ARG A 145 -15.32 -4.00 -2.75
CA ARG A 145 -16.15 -5.13 -3.14
C ARG A 145 -16.37 -6.07 -1.95
N GLY A 146 -17.61 -6.38 -1.64
CA GLY A 146 -17.96 -7.33 -0.59
C GLY A 146 -17.50 -8.74 -0.95
N ARG A 147 -16.77 -9.40 -0.02
CA ARG A 147 -16.15 -10.71 -0.24
C ARG A 147 -17.14 -11.79 -0.69
N PHE A 148 -18.35 -11.78 -0.14
CA PHE A 148 -19.37 -12.80 -0.39
C PHE A 148 -20.47 -12.36 -1.35
N THR A 149 -20.75 -11.07 -1.40
CA THR A 149 -21.86 -10.53 -2.20
C THR A 149 -21.42 -10.04 -3.59
N GLY A 150 -20.11 -9.79 -3.76
CA GLY A 150 -19.60 -9.14 -4.96
C GLY A 150 -20.02 -7.66 -5.12
N MET A 151 -20.93 -7.17 -4.28
CA MET A 151 -21.43 -5.80 -4.35
C MET A 151 -20.41 -4.80 -3.81
N ILE A 152 -20.32 -3.64 -4.44
CA ILE A 152 -19.52 -2.53 -3.93
C ILE A 152 -20.26 -1.87 -2.78
N LYS A 153 -19.55 -1.64 -1.67
CA LYS A 153 -20.08 -0.96 -0.48
C LYS A 153 -19.02 -0.06 0.16
N ALA A 154 -19.48 0.94 0.89
CA ALA A 154 -18.62 1.78 1.70
C ALA A 154 -17.77 0.95 2.68
N SER A 155 -16.58 1.42 3.01
CA SER A 155 -15.76 0.87 4.10
C SER A 155 -16.35 1.26 5.45
N GLY A 156 -16.08 0.48 6.50
CA GLY A 156 -16.56 0.82 7.85
C GLY A 156 -16.02 2.15 8.40
N TRP A 157 -14.93 2.66 7.84
CA TRP A 157 -14.43 3.98 8.16
C TRP A 157 -15.37 5.09 7.68
N MET A 158 -16.00 4.90 6.51
CA MET A 158 -16.98 5.81 5.92
C MET A 158 -18.29 5.88 6.72
N ASP A 159 -18.62 4.83 7.47
CA ASP A 159 -19.86 4.78 8.26
C ASP A 159 -19.81 5.72 9.49
N LYS A 160 -18.63 6.16 9.89
CA LYS A 160 -18.44 7.07 11.03
C LYS A 160 -18.76 8.51 10.60
N LYS A 161 -19.79 9.14 11.21
CA LYS A 161 -20.20 10.52 10.90
C LYS A 161 -19.03 11.53 10.97
N ALA A 162 -18.13 11.36 11.93
CA ALA A 162 -16.96 12.22 12.13
C ALA A 162 -15.95 12.17 10.95
N ASN A 163 -16.03 11.14 10.11
CA ASN A 163 -15.09 10.95 8.98
C ASN A 163 -15.60 11.59 7.68
N LYS A 164 -16.83 12.11 7.65
CA LYS A 164 -17.40 12.69 6.42
C LYS A 164 -16.58 13.84 5.88
N GLU A 165 -16.26 14.83 6.71
CA GLU A 165 -15.43 15.98 6.31
C GLU A 165 -14.01 15.58 5.94
N LYS A 166 -13.44 14.61 6.69
CA LYS A 166 -12.14 14.04 6.34
C LYS A 166 -12.18 13.39 4.96
N PHE A 167 -13.23 12.64 4.65
CA PHE A 167 -13.38 12.01 3.33
C PHE A 167 -13.45 13.04 2.20
N GLU A 168 -14.21 14.12 2.38
CA GLU A 168 -14.28 15.21 1.40
C GLU A 168 -12.90 15.80 1.10
N THR A 169 -12.06 15.97 2.12
CA THR A 169 -10.67 16.41 1.95
C THR A 169 -9.80 15.35 1.24
N LEU A 170 -9.94 14.09 1.65
CA LEU A 170 -9.09 13.00 1.15
C LEU A 170 -9.40 12.59 -0.30
N GLN A 171 -10.57 12.97 -0.83
CA GLN A 171 -10.84 12.82 -2.26
C GLN A 171 -9.81 13.54 -3.15
N GLN A 172 -9.18 14.61 -2.66
CA GLN A 172 -8.10 15.30 -3.36
C GLN A 172 -6.88 14.39 -3.60
N ILE A 173 -6.69 13.34 -2.79
CA ILE A 173 -5.62 12.35 -3.02
C ILE A 173 -5.84 11.64 -4.35
N ALA A 174 -7.05 11.14 -4.58
CA ALA A 174 -7.36 10.45 -5.83
C ALA A 174 -7.18 11.37 -7.05
N GLN A 175 -7.58 12.64 -6.93
CA GLN A 175 -7.42 13.62 -8.01
C GLN A 175 -5.96 13.93 -8.33
N VAL A 176 -5.11 14.15 -7.31
CA VAL A 176 -3.67 14.41 -7.51
C VAL A 176 -2.97 13.18 -8.05
N ASN A 177 -3.29 12.01 -7.50
CA ASN A 177 -2.71 10.74 -7.95
C ASN A 177 -3.12 10.40 -9.39
N GLU A 178 -4.39 10.65 -9.77
CA GLU A 178 -4.83 10.51 -11.16
C GLU A 178 -4.07 11.44 -12.10
N GLN A 179 -3.90 12.71 -11.70
CA GLN A 179 -3.15 13.68 -12.51
C GLN A 179 -1.69 13.26 -12.67
N ALA A 180 -1.06 12.75 -11.63
CA ALA A 180 0.30 12.21 -11.69
C ALA A 180 0.38 11.01 -12.65
N LEU A 181 -0.55 10.05 -12.53
CA LEU A 181 -0.64 8.89 -13.42
C LEU A 181 -0.85 9.32 -14.87
N LYS A 182 -1.80 10.23 -15.12
CA LYS A 182 -2.10 10.77 -16.46
C LYS A 182 -0.90 11.44 -17.11
N THR A 183 -0.12 12.18 -16.33
CA THR A 183 1.04 12.92 -16.83
C THR A 183 2.23 12.00 -17.07
N ALA A 184 2.52 11.08 -16.16
CA ALA A 184 3.72 10.24 -16.22
C ALA A 184 3.55 8.99 -17.10
N VAL A 185 2.34 8.42 -17.14
CA VAL A 185 2.04 7.13 -17.81
C VAL A 185 0.66 7.20 -18.50
N PRO A 186 0.49 8.06 -19.50
CA PRO A 186 -0.82 8.39 -20.09
C PRO A 186 -1.55 7.19 -20.68
N GLU A 187 -0.83 6.21 -21.24
CA GLU A 187 -1.45 5.02 -21.81
C GLU A 187 -2.06 4.11 -20.74
N ILE A 188 -1.36 3.92 -19.62
CA ILE A 188 -1.87 3.16 -18.48
C ILE A 188 -3.08 3.90 -17.86
N TRP A 189 -2.96 5.21 -17.67
CA TRP A 189 -4.08 6.01 -17.18
C TRP A 189 -5.31 5.86 -18.07
N LYS A 190 -5.17 5.98 -19.39
CA LYS A 190 -6.27 5.85 -20.34
C LYS A 190 -6.95 4.49 -20.22
N MET A 191 -6.17 3.42 -20.15
CA MET A 191 -6.69 2.06 -20.00
C MET A 191 -7.44 1.88 -18.68
N GLN A 192 -6.87 2.31 -17.55
CA GLN A 192 -7.50 2.23 -16.24
C GLN A 192 -8.78 3.09 -16.17
N ARG A 193 -8.75 4.29 -16.76
CA ARG A 193 -9.91 5.19 -16.83
C ARG A 193 -11.04 4.58 -17.64
N THR A 194 -10.76 4.07 -18.83
CA THR A 194 -11.75 3.40 -19.66
C THR A 194 -12.38 2.22 -18.93
N PHE A 195 -11.56 1.37 -18.30
CA PHE A 195 -12.06 0.24 -17.53
C PHE A 195 -12.95 0.69 -16.36
N ALA A 196 -12.54 1.73 -15.64
CA ALA A 196 -13.32 2.23 -14.51
C ALA A 196 -14.67 2.81 -14.98
N ASP A 197 -14.69 3.59 -16.06
CA ASP A 197 -15.90 4.20 -16.61
C ASP A 197 -16.90 3.15 -17.16
N GLU A 198 -16.40 2.04 -17.70
CA GLU A 198 -17.24 0.96 -18.24
C GLU A 198 -17.71 -0.03 -17.16
N CYS A 199 -16.92 -0.26 -16.12
CA CYS A 199 -17.14 -1.36 -15.17
C CYS A 199 -17.59 -0.93 -13.79
N ILE A 200 -17.46 0.36 -13.44
CA ILE A 200 -17.72 0.87 -12.08
C ILE A 200 -18.65 2.08 -12.15
N GLU A 201 -19.74 2.06 -11.40
CA GLU A 201 -20.65 3.20 -11.31
C GLU A 201 -19.91 4.44 -10.77
N GLU A 202 -20.12 5.59 -11.40
CA GLU A 202 -19.45 6.87 -11.08
C GLU A 202 -19.52 7.25 -9.59
N LYS A 203 -20.62 6.93 -8.91
CA LYS A 203 -20.78 7.18 -7.47
C LYS A 203 -19.72 6.52 -6.58
N TYR A 204 -18.99 5.54 -7.09
CA TYR A 204 -17.91 4.85 -6.38
C TYR A 204 -16.53 5.38 -6.77
N HIS A 205 -16.44 6.32 -7.71
CA HIS A 205 -15.19 6.98 -8.07
C HIS A 205 -14.84 8.05 -7.03
N ILE A 206 -13.72 7.88 -6.32
CA ILE A 206 -13.29 8.86 -5.32
C ILE A 206 -12.78 10.11 -6.02
N GLY A 207 -13.40 11.26 -5.70
CA GLY A 207 -13.04 12.53 -6.31
C GLY A 207 -13.18 12.58 -7.84
N GLY A 208 -13.97 11.68 -8.42
CA GLY A 208 -14.13 11.52 -9.86
C GLY A 208 -12.99 10.76 -10.55
N ALA A 209 -11.96 10.35 -9.82
CA ALA A 209 -10.83 9.57 -10.35
C ALA A 209 -11.20 8.09 -10.55
N PRO A 210 -10.49 7.33 -11.40
CA PRO A 210 -10.73 5.90 -11.62
C PRO A 210 -10.26 5.03 -10.43
N MET A 211 -10.55 5.48 -9.22
CA MET A 211 -10.15 4.85 -7.97
C MET A 211 -11.34 4.72 -7.04
N THR A 212 -11.55 3.54 -6.48
CA THR A 212 -12.68 3.27 -5.58
C THR A 212 -12.28 3.28 -4.10
N ALA A 213 -11.00 3.13 -3.79
CA ALA A 213 -10.51 3.07 -2.43
C ALA A 213 -9.13 3.72 -2.30
N LEU A 214 -8.89 4.28 -1.12
CA LEU A 214 -7.58 4.74 -0.64
C LEU A 214 -7.21 3.88 0.56
N SER A 215 -5.97 3.39 0.60
CA SER A 215 -5.41 2.72 1.77
C SER A 215 -4.41 3.66 2.44
N ALA A 216 -4.73 4.16 3.63
CA ALA A 216 -3.81 5.00 4.39
C ALA A 216 -3.07 4.14 5.43
N ASN A 217 -1.74 4.13 5.34
CA ASN A 217 -0.85 3.43 6.25
C ASN A 217 0.04 4.46 6.95
N LYS A 218 0.11 4.40 8.28
CA LYS A 218 0.88 5.34 9.09
C LYS A 218 2.01 4.61 9.78
N TYR A 219 3.20 5.15 9.66
CA TYR A 219 4.41 4.67 10.32
C TYR A 219 4.89 5.71 11.31
N SER A 220 5.40 5.29 12.47
CA SER A 220 5.96 6.19 13.47
C SER A 220 7.34 5.72 13.92
N THR A 221 8.24 6.67 14.22
CA THR A 221 9.54 6.39 14.85
C THR A 221 9.33 5.78 16.23
N GLY A 222 9.99 4.65 16.50
CA GLY A 222 9.87 3.93 17.78
C GLY A 222 8.74 2.91 17.84
N GLY A 223 7.93 2.79 16.79
CA GLY A 223 6.90 1.75 16.66
C GLY A 223 7.31 0.65 15.69
N THR A 224 6.79 -0.54 15.92
CA THR A 224 6.97 -1.74 15.08
C THR A 224 6.14 -1.70 13.79
N ALA A 225 5.66 -0.54 13.37
CA ALA A 225 4.80 -0.38 12.20
C ALA A 225 5.56 -0.61 10.89
N LYS A 226 6.08 -1.83 10.72
CA LYS A 226 6.64 -2.29 9.45
C LYS A 226 5.55 -3.02 8.68
N MET A 227 5.38 -2.70 7.41
CA MET A 227 4.60 -3.57 6.52
C MET A 227 5.52 -4.65 5.95
N SER A 228 5.05 -5.88 5.96
CA SER A 228 5.77 -6.98 5.33
C SER A 228 5.50 -7.01 3.83
N ALA A 229 6.33 -7.71 3.08
CA ALA A 229 6.14 -7.92 1.65
C ALA A 229 4.81 -8.65 1.39
N HIS A 230 3.99 -8.10 0.52
CA HIS A 230 2.71 -8.67 0.12
C HIS A 230 2.31 -8.16 -1.26
N LEU A 231 1.39 -8.83 -1.89
CA LEU A 231 0.73 -8.37 -3.12
C LEU A 231 -0.65 -7.83 -2.79
N ASP A 232 -1.02 -6.74 -3.42
CA ASP A 232 -2.38 -6.20 -3.35
C ASP A 232 -3.28 -6.89 -4.39
N GLY A 233 -3.53 -8.20 -4.18
CA GLY A 233 -4.22 -9.10 -5.12
C GLY A 233 -5.69 -8.77 -5.44
N LYS A 234 -6.10 -7.51 -5.26
CA LYS A 234 -7.39 -6.96 -5.69
C LYS A 234 -7.22 -5.73 -6.56
N ASP A 235 -6.01 -5.31 -6.80
CA ASP A 235 -5.72 -4.26 -7.74
C ASP A 235 -5.93 -4.77 -9.17
N LEU A 236 -6.08 -3.85 -10.09
CA LEU A 236 -6.30 -4.18 -11.49
C LEU A 236 -5.03 -4.83 -12.06
N GLU A 237 -5.13 -6.07 -12.53
CA GLU A 237 -4.00 -6.89 -12.96
C GLU A 237 -3.11 -6.22 -14.05
N PHE A 238 -3.71 -5.41 -14.91
CA PHE A 238 -3.01 -4.68 -15.96
C PHE A 238 -2.84 -3.19 -15.64
N GLY A 239 -3.12 -2.78 -14.41
CA GLY A 239 -3.03 -1.41 -13.95
C GLY A 239 -1.77 -1.13 -13.14
N MET A 240 -1.60 0.12 -12.76
CA MET A 240 -0.61 0.55 -11.79
C MET A 240 -1.29 1.20 -10.59
N THR A 241 -0.80 0.89 -9.40
CA THR A 241 -1.24 1.51 -8.15
C THR A 241 -0.51 2.82 -7.95
N THR A 242 -1.20 3.81 -7.42
CA THR A 242 -0.60 5.10 -7.04
C THR A 242 -0.51 5.22 -5.52
N MET A 243 0.63 5.62 -5.02
CA MET A 243 0.88 5.89 -3.60
C MET A 243 1.43 7.29 -3.43
N CYS A 244 0.86 8.07 -2.50
CA CYS A 244 1.44 9.34 -2.10
C CYS A 244 2.21 9.17 -0.79
N VAL A 245 3.33 9.88 -0.67
CA VAL A 245 4.19 9.85 0.50
C VAL A 245 4.10 11.18 1.24
N PHE A 246 3.82 11.14 2.54
CA PHE A 246 3.84 12.30 3.43
C PHE A 246 4.73 12.01 4.63
N ARG A 247 5.69 12.87 4.87
CA ARG A 247 6.69 12.71 5.93
C ARG A 247 6.57 13.81 6.98
N ILE A 248 6.77 13.44 8.25
CA ILE A 248 6.96 14.40 9.35
C ILE A 248 8.31 14.11 9.99
N GLY A 249 9.19 15.10 9.96
CA GLY A 249 10.56 14.98 10.45
C GLY A 249 11.48 14.23 9.48
N GLU A 250 12.70 14.02 9.94
CA GLU A 250 13.73 13.26 9.20
C GLU A 250 13.78 11.82 9.70
N PHE A 251 13.71 10.88 8.78
CA PHE A 251 13.89 9.46 9.08
C PHE A 251 14.40 8.72 7.84
N GLY A 252 15.14 7.64 8.04
CA GLY A 252 15.55 6.73 6.99
C GLY A 252 14.60 5.52 6.88
N GLY A 253 14.63 4.84 5.73
CA GLY A 253 13.80 3.67 5.48
C GLY A 253 12.41 4.00 4.94
N ALA A 254 11.42 3.14 5.22
CA ALA A 254 10.07 3.19 4.65
C ALA A 254 10.07 3.12 3.11
N TYR A 255 10.97 2.32 2.56
CA TYR A 255 11.10 2.13 1.11
C TYR A 255 9.97 1.26 0.56
N LEU A 256 9.54 1.57 -0.67
CA LEU A 256 8.83 0.60 -1.50
C LEU A 256 9.86 -0.34 -2.12
N CYS A 257 9.80 -1.62 -1.80
CA CYS A 257 10.80 -2.58 -2.27
C CYS A 257 10.23 -3.56 -3.29
N PHE A 258 11.01 -3.83 -4.31
CA PHE A 258 10.79 -4.87 -5.30
C PHE A 258 11.90 -5.93 -5.19
N PRO A 259 11.77 -6.90 -4.28
CA PRO A 259 12.83 -7.88 -4.02
C PRO A 259 13.19 -8.73 -5.23
N ARG A 260 12.23 -8.96 -6.14
CA ARG A 260 12.47 -9.67 -7.39
C ARG A 260 13.55 -9.00 -8.25
N TYR A 261 13.57 -7.70 -8.25
CA TYR A 261 14.49 -6.89 -9.03
C TYR A 261 15.65 -6.32 -8.21
N GLY A 262 15.64 -6.56 -6.90
CA GLY A 262 16.63 -6.03 -5.97
C GLY A 262 16.62 -4.52 -5.82
N ILE A 263 15.45 -3.91 -5.99
CA ILE A 263 15.27 -2.45 -5.97
C ILE A 263 14.48 -2.03 -4.74
N ALA A 264 14.95 -0.99 -4.07
CA ALA A 264 14.19 -0.21 -3.08
C ALA A 264 14.03 1.23 -3.58
N ILE A 265 12.85 1.80 -3.39
CA ILE A 265 12.51 3.16 -3.79
C ILE A 265 12.31 4.01 -2.56
N GLU A 266 13.07 5.09 -2.46
CA GLU A 266 12.92 6.13 -1.46
C GLU A 266 12.23 7.35 -2.08
N ALA A 267 10.99 7.60 -1.69
CA ALA A 267 10.25 8.76 -2.12
C ALA A 267 10.32 9.90 -1.10
N ASP A 268 10.38 11.14 -1.58
CA ASP A 268 10.36 12.33 -0.74
C ASP A 268 8.94 12.77 -0.38
N ASP A 269 8.85 13.72 0.54
CA ASP A 269 7.59 14.28 1.02
C ASP A 269 6.82 14.99 -0.10
N GLY A 270 5.57 14.58 -0.33
CA GLY A 270 4.71 15.10 -1.39
C GLY A 270 4.89 14.44 -2.75
N ASP A 271 5.73 13.41 -2.86
CA ASP A 271 5.87 12.61 -4.08
C ASP A 271 4.69 11.65 -4.29
N VAL A 272 4.45 11.30 -5.55
CA VAL A 272 3.57 10.19 -5.93
C VAL A 272 4.39 9.09 -6.58
N LEU A 273 4.32 7.91 -5.99
CA LEU A 273 4.81 6.67 -6.57
C LEU A 273 3.69 6.03 -7.41
N ILE A 274 4.03 5.60 -8.59
CA ILE A 274 3.18 4.82 -9.48
C ILE A 274 3.90 3.50 -9.68
N ALA A 275 3.29 2.38 -9.33
CA ALA A 275 3.98 1.10 -9.29
C ALA A 275 3.08 -0.06 -9.70
N ASP A 276 3.70 -1.09 -10.29
CA ASP A 276 3.06 -2.37 -10.53
C ASP A 276 2.95 -3.13 -9.20
N SER A 277 1.76 -3.15 -8.62
CA SER A 277 1.48 -3.79 -7.32
C SER A 277 1.39 -5.33 -7.40
N ASN A 278 1.51 -5.89 -8.58
CA ASN A 278 1.50 -7.34 -8.82
C ASN A 278 2.92 -7.97 -8.85
N GLU A 279 3.98 -7.15 -8.59
CA GLU A 279 5.40 -7.59 -8.63
C GLU A 279 6.11 -7.67 -7.27
#